data_69fb6ef3255ccdacb90844223e866aa2
#
_entry.id   69fb6ef3255ccdacb90844223e866aa2
#
_cell.length_a   1.000
_cell.length_b   1.000
_cell.length_c   1.000
_cell.angle_alpha   90.00
_cell.angle_beta   90.00
_cell.angle_gamma   90.00
#
_symmetry.space_group_name_H-M   'P 1'
#
loop_
_entity.id
_entity.type
_entity.pdbx_description
1 polymer ?
#
loop_
_entity_poly.entity_id
_entity_poly.type
_entity_poly.pdbx_seq_one_letter_code
_entity_poly.pdbx_strand_id
1 'polypeptide(L)'
;RQEQHIELIASENYTSLAVMEAQGGKMTNKYAEGYPGKRYYGGCEYVDVAEQLAIDRLKSLYEAEYANVQPHSGSQANSAVFLALIKGGDTVLGMSLADGGHLTHGAKPNFSGKLYNPIQYGLNADTGLIDYEQVESLAIEHKPAMIIAGFSAYSGIMDWAKFREIADKVGAYLLVDMAHVSGLVAAGVYPSPIPYAHVVTSTTHKTLRGPRGGIILTNDAEIAKKCNSAVFPGSQGGPLCHVIAAKAI
;
A
#
# COMPACT_ATOMS: atom_id res chain seq x y z
N ARG A 1 10.86 -7.00 27.79
CA ARG A 1 10.65 -5.54 27.87
C ARG A 1 9.43 -5.12 27.07
N GLN A 2 9.25 -5.58 25.84
CA GLN A 2 8.07 -5.32 25.03
C GLN A 2 6.76 -5.67 25.74
N GLU A 3 6.69 -6.80 26.44
CA GLU A 3 5.50 -7.27 27.18
C GLU A 3 5.16 -6.42 28.42
N GLN A 4 6.10 -5.60 28.90
CA GLN A 4 5.97 -4.87 30.16
C GLN A 4 5.82 -3.36 29.98
N HIS A 5 5.84 -2.88 28.74
CA HIS A 5 5.73 -1.47 28.43
C HIS A 5 4.51 -1.22 27.51
N ILE A 6 3.87 -0.08 27.68
CA ILE A 6 2.87 0.41 26.76
C ILE A 6 3.62 1.06 25.59
N GLU A 7 3.51 0.45 24.41
CA GLU A 7 4.14 0.95 23.19
C GLU A 7 3.18 1.91 22.48
N LEU A 8 3.65 3.13 22.19
CA LEU A 8 2.85 4.18 21.56
C LEU A 8 3.25 4.45 20.10
N ILE A 9 4.14 3.63 19.51
CA ILE A 9 4.46 3.71 18.09
C ILE A 9 3.36 3.02 17.29
N ALA A 10 2.52 3.81 16.61
CA ALA A 10 1.33 3.33 15.90
C ALA A 10 1.63 2.28 14.81
N SER A 11 2.86 2.19 14.32
CA SER A 11 3.31 1.20 13.33
C SER A 11 3.84 -0.10 13.93
N GLU A 12 3.92 -0.23 15.25
CA GLU A 12 4.31 -1.48 15.91
C GLU A 12 3.11 -2.36 16.25
N ASN A 13 3.33 -3.68 16.20
CA ASN A 13 2.36 -4.70 16.60
C ASN A 13 3.10 -5.99 16.95
N TYR A 14 2.37 -6.93 17.54
CA TYR A 14 2.88 -8.24 17.95
C TYR A 14 2.33 -9.30 17.00
N THR A 15 3.18 -9.83 16.12
CA THR A 15 2.81 -10.89 15.19
C THR A 15 2.73 -12.25 15.90
N SER A 16 2.01 -13.21 15.32
CA SER A 16 1.86 -14.55 15.89
C SER A 16 3.14 -15.39 15.72
N LEU A 17 3.30 -16.41 16.55
CA LEU A 17 4.38 -17.39 16.42
C LEU A 17 4.34 -18.08 15.05
N ALA A 18 3.16 -18.39 14.52
CA ALA A 18 2.99 -19.01 13.21
C ALA A 18 3.55 -18.13 12.07
N VAL A 19 3.30 -16.83 12.11
CA VAL A 19 3.88 -15.88 11.15
C VAL A 19 5.41 -15.83 11.27
N MET A 20 5.95 -15.78 12.49
CA MET A 20 7.41 -15.78 12.72
C MET A 20 8.07 -17.07 12.25
N GLU A 21 7.45 -18.23 12.48
CA GLU A 21 7.92 -19.53 12.04
C GLU A 21 7.94 -19.63 10.51
N ALA A 22 6.86 -19.20 9.83
CA ALA A 22 6.80 -19.16 8.38
C ALA A 22 7.87 -18.25 7.79
N GLN A 23 8.08 -17.07 8.37
CA GLN A 23 9.10 -16.11 7.92
C GLN A 23 10.52 -16.61 8.15
N GLY A 24 10.78 -17.38 9.20
CA GLY A 24 12.07 -18.04 9.48
C GLY A 24 12.29 -19.35 8.71
N GLY A 25 11.38 -19.70 7.80
CA GLY A 25 11.34 -20.99 7.13
C GLY A 25 12.32 -21.15 5.95
N LYS A 26 12.38 -22.37 5.43
CA LYS A 26 13.31 -22.77 4.35
C LYS A 26 13.03 -22.11 3.01
N MET A 27 11.87 -21.48 2.82
CA MET A 27 11.54 -20.76 1.58
C MET A 27 12.43 -19.56 1.33
N THR A 28 13.19 -19.08 2.34
CA THR A 28 14.23 -18.07 2.17
C THR A 28 15.31 -18.47 1.15
N ASN A 29 15.52 -19.77 0.95
CA ASN A 29 16.53 -20.29 0.05
C ASN A 29 16.07 -20.28 -1.43
N LYS A 30 14.78 -20.12 -1.71
CA LYS A 30 14.25 -20.23 -3.07
C LYS A 30 14.28 -18.91 -3.82
N TYR A 31 14.84 -18.94 -5.02
CA TYR A 31 14.81 -17.85 -5.97
C TYR A 31 13.66 -18.06 -6.97
N ALA A 32 12.67 -17.16 -7.00
CA ALA A 32 11.41 -17.37 -7.73
C ALA A 32 10.96 -16.11 -8.50
N GLU A 33 11.82 -15.55 -9.33
CA GLU A 33 11.47 -14.42 -10.22
C GLU A 33 10.27 -14.76 -11.10
N GLY A 34 9.41 -13.79 -11.30
CA GLY A 34 8.14 -13.96 -11.98
C GLY A 34 6.97 -14.11 -11.02
N TYR A 35 5.90 -14.74 -11.46
CA TYR A 35 4.64 -14.91 -10.72
C TYR A 35 4.20 -16.38 -10.74
N PRO A 36 3.26 -16.84 -9.89
CA PRO A 36 2.77 -18.20 -9.90
C PRO A 36 2.42 -18.70 -11.30
N GLY A 37 2.93 -19.86 -11.68
CA GLY A 37 2.77 -20.45 -13.00
C GLY A 37 3.53 -19.78 -14.14
N LYS A 38 4.24 -18.68 -13.88
CA LYS A 38 5.03 -17.90 -14.86
C LYS A 38 6.37 -17.49 -14.26
N ARG A 39 7.16 -18.47 -13.82
CA ARG A 39 8.48 -18.24 -13.22
C ARG A 39 9.59 -18.34 -14.26
N TYR A 40 10.68 -17.65 -13.98
CA TYR A 40 11.89 -17.69 -14.81
C TYR A 40 12.82 -18.86 -14.43
N TYR A 41 12.59 -19.51 -13.28
CA TYR A 41 13.39 -20.63 -12.76
C TYR A 41 12.52 -21.83 -12.44
N GLY A 42 13.10 -23.04 -12.53
CA GLY A 42 12.45 -24.28 -12.16
C GLY A 42 12.35 -24.49 -10.64
N GLY A 43 11.58 -25.48 -10.22
CA GLY A 43 11.42 -25.86 -8.81
C GLY A 43 10.60 -24.86 -7.99
N CYS A 44 9.65 -24.18 -8.61
CA CYS A 44 8.82 -23.15 -7.96
C CYS A 44 7.44 -23.67 -7.54
N GLU A 45 7.14 -24.95 -7.73
CA GLU A 45 5.81 -25.53 -7.53
C GLU A 45 5.26 -25.25 -6.12
N TYR A 46 6.11 -25.36 -5.10
CA TYR A 46 5.69 -25.16 -3.70
C TYR A 46 5.63 -23.70 -3.30
N VAL A 47 6.51 -22.84 -3.82
CA VAL A 47 6.41 -21.41 -3.57
C VAL A 47 5.23 -20.80 -4.33
N ASP A 48 4.85 -21.36 -5.47
CA ASP A 48 3.64 -20.97 -6.20
C ASP A 48 2.40 -21.23 -5.35
N VAL A 49 2.31 -22.36 -4.66
CA VAL A 49 1.20 -22.66 -3.75
C VAL A 49 1.13 -21.63 -2.62
N ALA A 50 2.26 -21.29 -2.00
CA ALA A 50 2.30 -20.31 -0.91
C ALA A 50 1.93 -18.91 -1.39
N GLU A 51 2.45 -18.48 -2.54
CA GLU A 51 2.14 -17.16 -3.10
C GLU A 51 0.69 -17.06 -3.55
N GLN A 52 0.17 -18.09 -4.23
CA GLN A 52 -1.23 -18.12 -4.64
C GLN A 52 -2.18 -18.08 -3.43
N LEU A 53 -1.85 -18.82 -2.36
CA LEU A 53 -2.63 -18.79 -1.12
C LEU A 53 -2.65 -17.39 -0.49
N ALA A 54 -1.51 -16.69 -0.46
CA ALA A 54 -1.43 -15.33 0.04
C ALA A 54 -2.29 -14.37 -0.80
N ILE A 55 -2.25 -14.50 -2.14
CA ILE A 55 -3.08 -13.73 -3.06
C ILE A 55 -4.57 -13.97 -2.79
N ASP A 56 -4.99 -15.23 -2.74
CA ASP A 56 -6.39 -15.61 -2.58
C ASP A 56 -6.95 -15.15 -1.22
N ARG A 57 -6.16 -15.28 -0.15
CA ARG A 57 -6.54 -14.80 1.19
C ARG A 57 -6.69 -13.29 1.25
N LEU A 58 -5.78 -12.53 0.64
CA LEU A 58 -5.89 -11.07 0.59
C LEU A 58 -7.09 -10.61 -0.24
N LYS A 59 -7.35 -11.26 -1.37
CA LYS A 59 -8.56 -10.99 -2.19
C LYS A 59 -9.83 -11.21 -1.37
N SER A 60 -9.91 -12.33 -0.65
CA SER A 60 -11.04 -12.64 0.23
C SER A 60 -11.16 -11.67 1.40
N LEU A 61 -10.01 -11.32 2.04
CA LEU A 61 -9.99 -10.48 3.24
C LEU A 61 -10.47 -9.05 2.96
N TYR A 62 -10.13 -8.51 1.80
CA TYR A 62 -10.45 -7.12 1.44
C TYR A 62 -11.52 -6.99 0.35
N GLU A 63 -12.07 -8.11 -0.13
CA GLU A 63 -13.03 -8.14 -1.25
C GLU A 63 -12.48 -7.47 -2.52
N ALA A 64 -11.17 -7.70 -2.79
CA ALA A 64 -10.49 -7.18 -3.96
C ALA A 64 -10.39 -8.23 -5.08
N GLU A 65 -10.48 -7.80 -6.35
CA GLU A 65 -10.37 -8.71 -7.50
C GLU A 65 -8.92 -9.13 -7.78
N TYR A 66 -7.97 -8.24 -7.54
CA TYR A 66 -6.54 -8.46 -7.80
C TYR A 66 -5.68 -8.09 -6.59
N ALA A 67 -4.68 -8.91 -6.32
CA ALA A 67 -3.69 -8.67 -5.27
C ALA A 67 -2.28 -9.01 -5.75
N ASN A 68 -1.31 -8.18 -5.37
CA ASN A 68 0.12 -8.47 -5.50
C ASN A 68 0.74 -8.51 -4.09
N VAL A 69 1.41 -9.61 -3.77
CA VAL A 69 1.99 -9.88 -2.44
C VAL A 69 3.53 -9.76 -2.43
N GLN A 70 4.14 -9.43 -3.56
CA GLN A 70 5.60 -9.39 -3.70
C GLN A 70 6.29 -8.11 -3.20
N PRO A 71 5.65 -6.92 -3.05
CA PRO A 71 6.35 -5.76 -2.53
C PRO A 71 7.05 -6.05 -1.20
N HIS A 72 8.34 -5.69 -1.10
CA HIS A 72 9.16 -5.93 0.10
C HIS A 72 8.73 -5.04 1.27
N SER A 73 8.11 -3.92 0.99
CA SER A 73 7.61 -2.96 1.99
C SER A 73 6.46 -2.13 1.43
N GLY A 74 5.76 -1.39 2.30
CA GLY A 74 4.77 -0.39 1.87
C GLY A 74 5.36 0.69 0.98
N SER A 75 6.58 1.15 1.27
CA SER A 75 7.28 2.14 0.44
C SER A 75 7.57 1.61 -0.96
N GLN A 76 7.92 0.33 -1.11
CA GLN A 76 8.10 -0.28 -2.43
C GLN A 76 6.77 -0.54 -3.15
N ALA A 77 5.71 -0.88 -2.41
CA ALA A 77 4.37 -0.95 -2.98
C ALA A 77 3.97 0.42 -3.57
N ASN A 78 4.13 1.50 -2.81
CA ASN A 78 3.85 2.85 -3.30
C ASN A 78 4.73 3.22 -4.49
N SER A 79 6.04 2.96 -4.44
CA SER A 79 6.94 3.30 -5.57
C SER A 79 6.59 2.50 -6.83
N ALA A 80 6.18 1.24 -6.70
CA ALA A 80 5.73 0.44 -7.83
C ALA A 80 4.44 0.98 -8.45
N VAL A 81 3.49 1.45 -7.64
CA VAL A 81 2.27 2.11 -8.12
C VAL A 81 2.58 3.41 -8.86
N PHE A 82 3.48 4.23 -8.33
CA PHE A 82 3.93 5.44 -9.02
C PHE A 82 4.55 5.10 -10.38
N LEU A 83 5.47 4.14 -10.40
CA LEU A 83 6.12 3.67 -11.63
C LEU A 83 5.12 3.10 -12.65
N ALA A 84 4.06 2.45 -12.16
CA ALA A 84 3.04 1.83 -13.01
C ALA A 84 2.09 2.83 -13.68
N LEU A 85 1.73 3.91 -12.97
CA LEU A 85 0.57 4.73 -13.33
C LEU A 85 0.89 6.16 -13.75
N ILE A 86 2.03 6.70 -13.32
CA ILE A 86 2.42 8.09 -13.59
C ILE A 86 3.87 8.19 -14.05
N LYS A 87 4.29 9.34 -14.53
CA LYS A 87 5.63 9.58 -15.05
C LYS A 87 6.45 10.44 -14.10
N GLY A 88 7.76 10.29 -14.12
CA GLY A 88 8.66 11.20 -13.42
C GLY A 88 8.39 12.65 -13.79
N GLY A 89 8.32 13.54 -12.80
CA GLY A 89 7.96 14.95 -12.97
C GLY A 89 6.45 15.23 -12.91
N ASP A 90 5.58 14.23 -12.97
CA ASP A 90 4.14 14.45 -12.80
C ASP A 90 3.82 15.02 -11.41
N THR A 91 2.75 15.82 -11.33
CA THR A 91 2.25 16.36 -10.06
C THR A 91 1.51 15.29 -9.30
N VAL A 92 1.78 15.20 -8.00
CA VAL A 92 1.08 14.33 -7.04
C VAL A 92 0.55 15.16 -5.88
N LEU A 93 -0.64 14.84 -5.39
CA LEU A 93 -1.27 15.51 -4.26
C LEU A 93 -1.40 14.52 -3.10
N GLY A 94 -0.76 14.78 -1.96
CA GLY A 94 -0.75 13.90 -0.79
C GLY A 94 -0.83 14.68 0.52
N MET A 95 -1.14 13.96 1.62
CA MET A 95 -1.17 14.58 2.95
C MET A 95 0.23 15.01 3.37
N SER A 96 0.33 16.22 3.94
CA SER A 96 1.59 16.74 4.47
C SER A 96 2.10 15.86 5.61
N LEU A 97 3.44 15.73 5.71
CA LEU A 97 4.07 14.96 6.78
C LEU A 97 3.75 15.57 8.16
N ALA A 98 3.66 16.91 8.23
CA ALA A 98 3.34 17.64 9.46
C ALA A 98 1.91 17.37 9.95
N ASP A 99 1.00 17.07 9.05
CA ASP A 99 -0.41 16.79 9.34
C ASP A 99 -0.71 15.28 9.47
N GLY A 100 0.30 14.44 9.44
CA GLY A 100 0.16 13.00 9.64
C GLY A 100 0.34 12.15 8.39
N GLY A 101 0.76 12.72 7.26
CA GLY A 101 1.07 11.98 6.05
C GLY A 101 2.26 11.03 6.19
N HIS A 102 2.50 10.19 5.20
CA HIS A 102 3.66 9.30 5.14
C HIS A 102 4.76 9.91 4.25
N LEU A 103 6.02 9.50 4.47
CA LEU A 103 7.16 9.93 3.65
C LEU A 103 6.90 9.73 2.14
N THR A 104 6.29 8.62 1.76
CA THR A 104 6.00 8.29 0.35
C THR A 104 4.82 9.06 -0.25
N HIS A 105 4.19 9.97 0.51
CA HIS A 105 3.09 10.82 0.04
C HIS A 105 3.56 12.19 -0.46
N GLY A 106 4.82 12.31 -0.91
CA GLY A 106 5.38 13.53 -1.47
C GLY A 106 6.37 14.27 -0.57
N ALA A 107 6.88 13.66 0.50
CA ALA A 107 7.88 14.31 1.35
C ALA A 107 9.19 14.52 0.59
N LYS A 108 9.76 15.72 0.69
CA LYS A 108 10.97 16.14 -0.05
C LYS A 108 12.16 15.17 -0.02
N PRO A 109 12.52 14.53 1.13
CA PRO A 109 13.67 13.62 1.16
C PRO A 109 13.40 12.25 0.54
N ASN A 110 12.13 11.92 0.28
CA ASN A 110 11.68 10.63 -0.25
C ASN A 110 11.70 10.62 -1.78
N PHE A 111 11.67 9.41 -2.40
CA PHE A 111 11.55 9.28 -3.87
C PHE A 111 10.37 10.07 -4.43
N SER A 112 9.23 10.07 -3.72
CA SER A 112 8.01 10.75 -4.14
C SER A 112 8.15 12.27 -4.19
N GLY A 113 9.04 12.85 -3.37
CA GLY A 113 9.36 14.27 -3.41
C GLY A 113 10.56 14.62 -4.30
N LYS A 114 11.40 13.63 -4.66
CA LYS A 114 12.59 13.84 -5.49
C LYS A 114 12.35 13.66 -6.98
N LEU A 115 11.47 12.71 -7.34
CA LEU A 115 11.22 12.33 -8.73
C LEU A 115 9.92 12.90 -9.29
N TYR A 116 9.05 13.42 -8.43
CA TYR A 116 7.73 13.95 -8.77
C TYR A 116 7.58 15.37 -8.24
N ASN A 117 6.53 16.07 -8.68
CA ASN A 117 6.19 17.42 -8.22
C ASN A 117 5.10 17.31 -7.11
N PRO A 118 5.48 17.27 -5.81
CA PRO A 118 4.53 17.05 -4.73
C PRO A 118 3.82 18.35 -4.33
N ILE A 119 2.51 18.30 -4.32
CA ILE A 119 1.62 19.27 -3.66
C ILE A 119 1.05 18.60 -2.41
N GLN A 120 0.89 19.32 -1.33
CA GLN A 120 0.46 18.75 -0.05
C GLN A 120 -0.81 19.42 0.46
N TYR A 121 -1.78 18.60 0.89
CA TYR A 121 -2.95 19.05 1.64
C TYR A 121 -2.73 18.80 3.14
N GLY A 122 -3.49 19.52 3.95
CA GLY A 122 -3.39 19.45 5.40
C GLY A 122 -4.71 19.20 6.10
N LEU A 123 -4.72 19.52 7.38
CA LEU A 123 -5.90 19.48 8.23
C LEU A 123 -6.44 20.89 8.43
N ASN A 124 -7.75 21.00 8.59
CA ASN A 124 -8.38 22.22 9.05
C ASN A 124 -7.93 22.51 10.50
N ALA A 125 -7.37 23.69 10.73
CA ALA A 125 -6.75 24.07 12.00
C ALA A 125 -7.74 24.10 13.18
N ASP A 126 -9.01 24.40 12.91
CA ASP A 126 -10.04 24.53 13.95
C ASP A 126 -10.62 23.18 14.35
N THR A 127 -10.75 22.26 13.38
CA THR A 127 -11.41 20.97 13.60
C THR A 127 -10.44 19.79 13.76
N GLY A 128 -9.20 19.93 13.28
CA GLY A 128 -8.23 18.83 13.20
C GLY A 128 -8.61 17.73 12.20
N LEU A 129 -9.61 17.97 11.36
CA LEU A 129 -10.06 17.03 10.33
C LEU A 129 -9.46 17.40 8.96
N ILE A 130 -9.46 16.44 8.03
CA ILE A 130 -9.04 16.68 6.65
C ILE A 130 -9.93 17.77 6.05
N ASP A 131 -9.29 18.77 5.45
CA ASP A 131 -9.94 19.85 4.73
C ASP A 131 -10.20 19.43 3.27
N TYR A 132 -11.35 18.80 3.03
CA TYR A 132 -11.71 18.34 1.68
C TYR A 132 -11.93 19.48 0.67
N GLU A 133 -12.28 20.68 1.12
CA GLU A 133 -12.38 21.85 0.24
C GLU A 133 -10.99 22.30 -0.22
N GLN A 134 -10.01 22.25 0.68
CA GLN A 134 -8.60 22.47 0.34
C GLN A 134 -8.10 21.41 -0.64
N VAL A 135 -8.38 20.12 -0.38
CA VAL A 135 -7.98 19.01 -1.28
C VAL A 135 -8.54 19.25 -2.68
N GLU A 136 -9.82 19.60 -2.80
CA GLU A 136 -10.47 19.86 -4.08
C GLU A 136 -9.88 21.09 -4.80
N SER A 137 -9.67 22.18 -4.07
CA SER A 137 -9.09 23.41 -4.61
C SER A 137 -7.69 23.18 -5.15
N LEU A 138 -6.83 22.48 -4.39
CA LEU A 138 -5.48 22.12 -4.81
C LEU A 138 -5.48 21.17 -6.02
N ALA A 139 -6.42 20.22 -6.06
CA ALA A 139 -6.56 19.29 -7.17
C ALA A 139 -6.95 20.03 -8.46
N ILE A 140 -7.89 20.99 -8.38
CA ILE A 140 -8.32 21.80 -9.54
C ILE A 140 -7.18 22.71 -10.03
N GLU A 141 -6.47 23.36 -9.11
CA GLU A 141 -5.37 24.28 -9.41
C GLU A 141 -4.18 23.56 -10.06
N HIS A 142 -3.74 22.45 -9.45
CA HIS A 142 -2.48 21.80 -9.82
C HIS A 142 -2.66 20.60 -10.74
N LYS A 143 -3.87 20.09 -10.96
CA LYS A 143 -4.22 18.96 -11.84
C LYS A 143 -3.27 17.78 -11.67
N PRO A 144 -3.18 17.21 -10.46
CA PRO A 144 -2.26 16.10 -10.21
C PRO A 144 -2.61 14.89 -11.07
N ALA A 145 -1.59 14.13 -11.49
CA ALA A 145 -1.78 12.84 -12.13
C ALA A 145 -2.24 11.76 -11.13
N MET A 146 -1.92 11.97 -9.83
CA MET A 146 -2.30 11.06 -8.75
C MET A 146 -2.62 11.84 -7.47
N ILE A 147 -3.73 11.47 -6.83
CA ILE A 147 -4.08 11.88 -5.47
C ILE A 147 -3.80 10.68 -4.55
N ILE A 148 -3.10 10.94 -3.44
CA ILE A 148 -2.72 9.94 -2.46
C ILE A 148 -3.52 10.22 -1.19
N ALA A 149 -4.45 9.32 -0.88
CA ALA A 149 -5.20 9.32 0.37
C ALA A 149 -4.62 8.27 1.33
N GLY A 150 -4.50 8.61 2.60
CA GLY A 150 -3.89 7.75 3.62
C GLY A 150 -2.99 8.55 4.54
N PHE A 151 -2.57 7.93 5.62
CA PHE A 151 -1.86 8.62 6.70
C PHE A 151 -0.98 7.67 7.51
N SER A 152 -0.09 8.26 8.31
CA SER A 152 0.66 7.58 9.37
C SER A 152 0.19 7.98 10.76
N ALA A 153 -0.32 9.21 10.94
CA ALA A 153 -0.62 9.78 12.24
C ALA A 153 -1.87 10.69 12.19
N TYR A 154 -2.99 10.14 11.75
CA TYR A 154 -4.29 10.79 11.75
C TYR A 154 -5.32 9.88 12.40
N SER A 155 -6.08 10.37 13.37
CA SER A 155 -7.03 9.57 14.16
C SER A 155 -8.46 9.58 13.63
N GLY A 156 -8.75 10.43 12.63
CA GLY A 156 -10.09 10.53 12.04
C GLY A 156 -10.39 9.44 11.01
N ILE A 157 -11.64 9.37 10.62
CA ILE A 157 -12.10 8.51 9.53
C ILE A 157 -11.96 9.28 8.21
N MET A 158 -11.36 8.64 7.21
CA MET A 158 -11.24 9.20 5.86
C MET A 158 -12.48 8.90 5.03
N ASP A 159 -12.98 9.89 4.32
CA ASP A 159 -14.03 9.74 3.33
C ASP A 159 -13.42 9.38 1.96
N TRP A 160 -13.31 8.09 1.68
CA TRP A 160 -12.76 7.57 0.43
C TRP A 160 -13.59 7.97 -0.79
N ALA A 161 -14.92 8.05 -0.63
CA ALA A 161 -15.83 8.45 -1.70
C ALA A 161 -15.57 9.91 -2.11
N LYS A 162 -15.32 10.79 -1.14
CA LYS A 162 -15.00 12.19 -1.40
C LYS A 162 -13.65 12.36 -2.12
N PHE A 163 -12.65 11.60 -1.71
CA PHE A 163 -11.37 11.56 -2.44
C PHE A 163 -11.54 11.05 -3.88
N ARG A 164 -12.38 10.05 -4.09
CA ARG A 164 -12.68 9.54 -5.44
C ARG A 164 -13.38 10.57 -6.29
N GLU A 165 -14.38 11.24 -5.76
CA GLU A 165 -15.09 12.34 -6.45
C GLU A 165 -14.11 13.43 -6.91
N ILE A 166 -13.20 13.86 -6.02
CA ILE A 166 -12.19 14.86 -6.33
C ILE A 166 -11.22 14.36 -7.42
N ALA A 167 -10.76 13.13 -7.31
CA ALA A 167 -9.87 12.53 -8.30
C ALA A 167 -10.50 12.46 -9.70
N ASP A 168 -11.76 12.05 -9.78
CA ASP A 168 -12.51 11.98 -11.03
C ASP A 168 -12.72 13.36 -11.68
N LYS A 169 -12.96 14.41 -10.88
CA LYS A 169 -13.09 15.80 -11.39
C LYS A 169 -11.86 16.29 -12.16
N VAL A 170 -10.67 15.82 -11.80
CA VAL A 170 -9.41 16.27 -12.42
C VAL A 170 -8.75 15.20 -13.28
N GLY A 171 -9.34 14.01 -13.39
CA GLY A 171 -8.81 12.88 -14.14
C GLY A 171 -7.57 12.24 -13.51
N ALA A 172 -7.43 12.34 -12.18
CA ALA A 172 -6.31 11.78 -11.43
C ALA A 172 -6.55 10.33 -11.04
N TYR A 173 -5.48 9.54 -10.92
CA TYR A 173 -5.58 8.27 -10.19
C TYR A 173 -5.74 8.52 -8.70
N LEU A 174 -6.60 7.75 -8.02
CA LEU A 174 -6.68 7.69 -6.56
C LEU A 174 -5.89 6.48 -6.05
N LEU A 175 -4.75 6.74 -5.42
CA LEU A 175 -4.02 5.77 -4.62
C LEU A 175 -4.46 5.91 -3.16
N VAL A 176 -4.90 4.82 -2.55
CA VAL A 176 -5.13 4.78 -1.10
C VAL A 176 -4.06 3.94 -0.42
N ASP A 177 -3.29 4.56 0.46
CA ASP A 177 -2.36 3.86 1.37
C ASP A 177 -3.07 3.63 2.71
N MET A 178 -3.60 2.41 2.89
CA MET A 178 -4.33 2.05 4.11
C MET A 178 -3.45 1.39 5.18
N ALA A 179 -2.13 1.49 5.08
CA ALA A 179 -1.20 0.72 5.91
C ALA A 179 -1.47 0.80 7.42
N HIS A 180 -1.83 1.98 7.94
CA HIS A 180 -2.10 2.16 9.37
C HIS A 180 -3.46 1.64 9.82
N VAL A 181 -4.42 1.48 8.91
CA VAL A 181 -5.79 1.05 9.23
C VAL A 181 -6.16 -0.30 8.60
N SER A 182 -5.25 -0.96 7.89
CA SER A 182 -5.55 -2.17 7.13
C SER A 182 -6.15 -3.29 7.98
N GLY A 183 -5.67 -3.49 9.20
CA GLY A 183 -6.27 -4.45 10.14
C GLY A 183 -7.67 -4.05 10.61
N LEU A 184 -7.93 -2.76 10.76
CA LEU A 184 -9.25 -2.23 11.11
C LEU A 184 -10.24 -2.35 9.95
N VAL A 185 -9.77 -2.15 8.71
CA VAL A 185 -10.55 -2.38 7.49
C VAL A 185 -10.91 -3.87 7.38
N ALA A 186 -9.93 -4.76 7.56
CA ALA A 186 -10.15 -6.20 7.56
C ALA A 186 -11.15 -6.66 8.63
N ALA A 187 -11.18 -6.00 9.78
CA ALA A 187 -12.11 -6.26 10.86
C ALA A 187 -13.51 -5.59 10.70
N GLY A 188 -13.70 -4.81 9.64
CA GLY A 188 -14.96 -4.10 9.36
C GLY A 188 -15.25 -2.92 10.28
N VAL A 189 -14.26 -2.44 11.06
CA VAL A 189 -14.42 -1.30 12.01
C VAL A 189 -13.88 0.01 11.46
N TYR A 190 -13.29 -0.01 10.26
CA TYR A 190 -12.89 1.16 9.48
C TYR A 190 -13.37 0.98 8.04
N PRO A 191 -13.84 2.04 7.35
CA PRO A 191 -14.39 1.91 6.01
C PRO A 191 -13.36 1.38 5.01
N SER A 192 -13.78 0.46 4.15
CA SER A 192 -12.93 -0.09 3.08
C SER A 192 -12.70 0.93 1.96
N PRO A 193 -11.45 1.15 1.52
CA PRO A 193 -11.16 1.98 0.36
C PRO A 193 -11.37 1.24 -0.98
N ILE A 194 -11.48 -0.09 -0.97
CA ILE A 194 -11.51 -0.92 -2.19
C ILE A 194 -12.59 -0.52 -3.20
N PRO A 195 -13.83 -0.17 -2.79
CA PRO A 195 -14.85 0.26 -3.75
C PRO A 195 -14.58 1.60 -4.44
N TYR A 196 -13.71 2.41 -3.86
CA TYR A 196 -13.50 3.81 -4.31
C TYR A 196 -12.15 4.03 -4.97
N ALA A 197 -11.10 3.40 -4.48
CA ALA A 197 -9.73 3.61 -4.96
C ALA A 197 -9.49 2.96 -6.33
N HIS A 198 -8.66 3.59 -7.17
CA HIS A 198 -8.13 2.93 -8.34
C HIS A 198 -7.12 1.84 -7.95
N VAL A 199 -6.32 2.12 -6.93
CA VAL A 199 -5.36 1.18 -6.38
C VAL A 199 -5.20 1.43 -4.89
N VAL A 200 -5.04 0.34 -4.14
CA VAL A 200 -4.82 0.37 -2.69
C VAL A 200 -3.48 -0.28 -2.38
N THR A 201 -2.70 0.36 -1.52
CA THR A 201 -1.48 -0.22 -0.96
C THR A 201 -1.59 -0.39 0.53
N SER A 202 -0.83 -1.32 1.07
CA SER A 202 -0.68 -1.48 2.52
C SER A 202 0.65 -2.12 2.86
N THR A 203 1.00 -2.02 4.14
CA THR A 203 1.94 -2.93 4.79
C THR A 203 1.19 -4.10 5.40
N THR A 204 1.90 -5.21 5.66
CA THR A 204 1.33 -6.36 6.33
C THR A 204 1.64 -6.40 7.84
N HIS A 205 2.58 -5.58 8.32
CA HIS A 205 3.17 -5.67 9.67
C HIS A 205 2.69 -4.62 10.68
N LYS A 206 1.68 -3.81 10.34
CA LYS A 206 1.10 -2.80 11.26
C LYS A 206 -0.18 -3.36 11.92
N THR A 207 -1.30 -2.70 11.79
CA THR A 207 -2.57 -3.20 12.37
C THR A 207 -2.98 -4.57 11.83
N LEU A 208 -2.51 -4.98 10.65
CA LEU A 208 -2.79 -6.32 10.09
C LEU A 208 -2.02 -7.46 10.79
N ARG A 209 -0.98 -7.16 11.59
CA ARG A 209 -0.22 -8.13 12.40
C ARG A 209 0.52 -9.24 11.63
N GLY A 210 0.79 -9.05 10.36
CA GLY A 210 1.54 -10.00 9.53
C GLY A 210 3.07 -9.77 9.58
N PRO A 211 3.80 -10.40 8.65
CA PRO A 211 5.24 -10.19 8.48
C PRO A 211 5.51 -8.79 7.91
N ARG A 212 6.75 -8.33 8.01
CA ARG A 212 7.17 -7.07 7.37
C ARG A 212 7.18 -7.23 5.86
N GLY A 213 6.30 -6.50 5.20
CA GLY A 213 6.15 -6.52 3.74
C GLY A 213 5.10 -5.51 3.28
N GLY A 214 4.87 -5.46 1.98
CA GLY A 214 3.85 -4.64 1.33
C GLY A 214 2.91 -5.45 0.46
N ILE A 215 1.76 -4.88 0.14
CA ILE A 215 0.77 -5.43 -0.77
C ILE A 215 0.20 -4.33 -1.66
N ILE A 216 -0.31 -4.74 -2.84
CA ILE A 216 -1.07 -3.88 -3.75
C ILE A 216 -2.38 -4.58 -4.07
N LEU A 217 -3.49 -3.87 -4.00
CA LEU A 217 -4.84 -4.36 -4.29
C LEU A 217 -5.51 -3.44 -5.31
N THR A 218 -6.33 -4.00 -6.19
CA THR A 218 -7.15 -3.21 -7.13
C THR A 218 -8.30 -4.07 -7.68
N ASN A 219 -9.35 -3.41 -8.17
CA ASN A 219 -10.43 -4.07 -8.91
C ASN A 219 -10.30 -3.87 -10.44
N ASP A 220 -9.23 -3.22 -10.89
CA ASP A 220 -8.97 -2.97 -12.32
C ASP A 220 -7.86 -3.90 -12.83
N ALA A 221 -8.20 -4.72 -13.85
CA ALA A 221 -7.29 -5.70 -14.45
C ALA A 221 -6.05 -5.04 -15.11
N GLU A 222 -6.21 -3.89 -15.76
CA GLU A 222 -5.11 -3.20 -16.43
C GLU A 222 -4.17 -2.54 -15.41
N ILE A 223 -4.72 -1.98 -14.33
CA ILE A 223 -3.92 -1.46 -13.22
C ILE A 223 -3.16 -2.61 -12.54
N ALA A 224 -3.81 -3.74 -12.30
CA ALA A 224 -3.16 -4.94 -11.75
C ALA A 224 -1.97 -5.39 -12.59
N LYS A 225 -2.15 -5.47 -13.91
CA LYS A 225 -1.10 -5.84 -14.85
C LYS A 225 0.08 -4.86 -14.85
N LYS A 226 -0.22 -3.56 -14.86
CA LYS A 226 0.81 -2.50 -14.79
C LYS A 226 1.57 -2.56 -13.46
N CYS A 227 0.87 -2.71 -12.32
CA CYS A 227 1.48 -2.84 -11.01
C CYS A 227 2.35 -4.10 -10.90
N ASN A 228 1.87 -5.25 -11.41
CA ASN A 228 2.67 -6.47 -11.45
C ASN A 228 3.97 -6.27 -12.24
N SER A 229 3.91 -5.64 -13.41
CA SER A 229 5.11 -5.32 -14.20
C SER A 229 6.04 -4.33 -13.50
N ALA A 230 5.49 -3.35 -12.78
CA ALA A 230 6.27 -2.37 -12.04
C ALA A 230 6.92 -2.96 -10.78
N VAL A 231 6.30 -3.96 -10.14
CA VAL A 231 6.92 -4.71 -9.05
C VAL A 231 8.03 -5.59 -9.61
N PHE A 232 7.70 -6.51 -10.52
CA PHE A 232 8.69 -7.37 -11.18
C PHE A 232 8.44 -7.37 -12.70
N PRO A 233 9.46 -7.06 -13.50
CA PRO A 233 10.87 -6.77 -13.17
C PRO A 233 11.15 -5.27 -12.89
N GLY A 234 10.12 -4.41 -12.78
CA GLY A 234 10.30 -2.95 -12.81
C GLY A 234 11.11 -2.37 -11.64
N SER A 235 10.91 -2.85 -10.44
CA SER A 235 11.56 -2.30 -9.22
C SER A 235 12.15 -3.35 -8.28
N GLN A 236 11.81 -4.63 -8.47
CA GLN A 236 12.31 -5.76 -7.68
C GLN A 236 12.81 -6.87 -8.59
N GLY A 237 13.72 -7.73 -8.06
CA GLY A 237 14.10 -9.02 -8.61
C GLY A 237 13.35 -10.16 -7.93
N GLY A 238 14.09 -11.18 -7.43
CA GLY A 238 13.49 -12.32 -6.74
C GLY A 238 12.66 -11.91 -5.52
N PRO A 239 11.43 -12.41 -5.39
CA PRO A 239 10.59 -12.11 -4.26
C PRO A 239 11.09 -12.80 -2.97
N LEU A 240 10.69 -12.28 -1.82
CA LEU A 240 10.99 -12.85 -0.51
C LEU A 240 9.99 -13.99 -0.22
N CYS A 241 10.26 -15.19 -0.73
CA CYS A 241 9.30 -16.31 -0.66
C CYS A 241 8.90 -16.67 0.78
N HIS A 242 9.83 -16.56 1.73
CA HIS A 242 9.56 -16.78 3.16
C HIS A 242 8.63 -15.71 3.76
N VAL A 243 8.74 -14.46 3.32
CA VAL A 243 7.82 -13.39 3.74
C VAL A 243 6.44 -13.59 3.10
N ILE A 244 6.39 -14.01 1.83
CA ILE A 244 5.14 -14.31 1.14
C ILE A 244 4.42 -15.48 1.84
N ALA A 245 5.14 -16.53 2.20
CA ALA A 245 4.57 -17.63 2.99
C ALA A 245 3.99 -17.14 4.33
N ALA A 246 4.68 -16.23 5.01
CA ALA A 246 4.18 -15.61 6.22
C ALA A 246 2.98 -14.68 6.01
N LYS A 247 2.84 -14.07 4.82
CA LYS A 247 1.62 -13.32 4.43
C LYS A 247 0.42 -14.23 4.22
N ALA A 248 0.67 -15.49 3.89
CA ALA A 248 -0.38 -16.48 3.70
C ALA A 248 -0.95 -17.02 5.02
N ILE A 249 -0.28 -16.83 6.17
CA ILE A 249 -0.76 -17.22 7.50
C ILE A 249 -1.84 -16.27 8.00
#